data_d50ad448ae21cbf1630c7ee77ca2cd27
#
_entry.id   d50ad448ae21cbf1630c7ee77ca2cd27
#
_cell.length_a   1.000
_cell.length_b   1.000
_cell.length_c   1.000
_cell.angle_alpha   90.00
_cell.angle_beta   90.00
_cell.angle_gamma   90.00
#
_symmetry.space_group_name_H-M   'P 1'
#
loop_
_entity.id
_entity.type
_entity.pdbx_description
1 polymer ?
#
loop_
_entity_poly.entity_id
_entity_poly.type
_entity_poly.pdbx_seq_one_letter_code
_entity_poly.pdbx_strand_id
1 'polypeptide(L)'
;YYHPQRSGGTLIGHYRHHAVHNPFEHIGLTDLTCHVNFTAIAEAACQAGLDLIGYTTQAAFLLNLGITELLAEHYPEPESPAYLKAAGAVHTLTAAHEMGELFKVIAFGKHIDPDWQGFVFGDSCHRL
;
A
#
# COMPACT_ATOMS: atom_id res chain seq x y z
N TYR A 1 -5.47 -5.15 10.37
CA TYR A 1 -6.11 -6.20 9.55
C TYR A 1 -6.31 -7.46 10.39
N TYR A 2 -7.29 -7.39 11.26
CA TYR A 2 -7.72 -8.50 12.10
C TYR A 2 -8.59 -9.43 11.25
N HIS A 3 -8.05 -10.56 10.79
CA HIS A 3 -8.87 -11.59 10.17
C HIS A 3 -9.15 -12.70 11.18
N PRO A 4 -10.41 -12.97 11.55
CA PRO A 4 -10.76 -13.93 12.61
C PRO A 4 -10.23 -15.35 12.38
N GLN A 5 -9.98 -15.72 11.13
CA GLN A 5 -9.45 -17.05 10.74
C GLN A 5 -7.91 -17.13 10.76
N ARG A 6 -7.21 -16.05 11.10
CA ARG A 6 -5.75 -16.01 11.11
C ARG A 6 -5.24 -16.37 12.51
N SER A 7 -4.94 -17.65 12.73
CA SER A 7 -4.48 -18.18 14.01
C SER A 7 -2.96 -18.15 14.19
N GLY A 8 -2.19 -17.86 13.12
CA GLY A 8 -0.73 -17.81 13.15
C GLY A 8 -0.18 -16.42 12.88
N GLY A 9 1.03 -16.14 13.39
CA GLY A 9 1.77 -14.93 13.08
C GLY A 9 2.14 -14.85 11.60
N THR A 10 2.49 -13.65 11.14
CA THR A 10 2.90 -13.39 9.75
C THR A 10 4.37 -12.99 9.64
N LEU A 11 5.14 -13.10 10.75
CA LEU A 11 6.56 -12.81 10.76
C LEU A 11 7.31 -13.83 9.91
N ILE A 12 8.07 -13.34 8.94
CA ILE A 12 8.91 -14.13 8.07
C ILE A 12 10.22 -13.38 7.79
N GLY A 13 11.32 -14.12 7.69
CA GLY A 13 12.60 -13.60 7.27
C GLY A 13 12.83 -13.75 5.77
N HIS A 14 13.65 -12.87 5.21
CA HIS A 14 14.16 -12.99 3.85
C HIS A 14 15.67 -12.83 3.85
N TYR A 15 16.38 -13.89 3.44
CA TYR A 15 17.81 -13.90 3.29
C TYR A 15 18.20 -14.30 1.87
N ARG A 16 18.93 -13.45 1.15
CA ARG A 16 19.35 -13.69 -0.24
C ARG A 16 18.22 -14.16 -1.14
N HIS A 17 17.07 -13.48 -1.06
CA HIS A 17 15.84 -13.78 -1.81
C HIS A 17 15.16 -15.12 -1.46
N HIS A 18 15.54 -15.78 -0.38
CA HIS A 18 14.87 -16.96 0.13
C HIS A 18 14.12 -16.66 1.42
N ALA A 19 12.91 -17.21 1.54
CA ALA A 19 12.12 -17.12 2.76
C ALA A 19 12.78 -17.97 3.88
N VAL A 20 12.92 -17.38 5.06
CA VAL A 20 13.47 -18.01 6.27
C VAL A 20 12.40 -17.95 7.36
N HIS A 21 11.95 -19.11 7.82
CA HIS A 21 10.87 -19.18 8.82
C HIS A 21 11.37 -18.96 10.26
N ASN A 22 12.64 -19.21 10.52
CA ASN A 22 13.25 -18.95 11.82
C ASN A 22 13.91 -17.57 11.81
N PRO A 23 13.33 -16.56 12.50
CA PRO A 23 13.86 -15.19 12.49
C PRO A 23 15.23 -15.04 13.16
N PHE A 24 15.71 -16.08 13.85
CA PHE A 24 17.02 -16.10 14.50
C PHE A 24 18.11 -16.69 13.61
N GLU A 25 17.80 -17.13 12.40
CA GLU A 25 18.81 -17.51 11.41
C GLU A 25 19.39 -16.26 10.73
N HIS A 26 20.70 -16.25 10.55
CA HIS A 26 21.43 -15.16 9.89
C HIS A 26 21.13 -13.78 10.49
N ILE A 27 21.14 -13.66 11.83
CA ILE A 27 20.86 -12.40 12.55
C ILE A 27 21.72 -11.26 12.01
N GLY A 28 21.06 -10.12 11.72
CA GLY A 28 21.69 -8.94 11.13
C GLY A 28 21.86 -8.99 9.60
N LEU A 29 21.56 -10.13 8.97
CA LEU A 29 21.63 -10.31 7.51
C LEU A 29 20.27 -10.70 6.90
N THR A 30 19.25 -10.93 7.74
CA THR A 30 17.90 -11.33 7.34
C THR A 30 16.98 -10.15 7.51
N ASP A 31 16.26 -9.80 6.44
CA ASP A 31 15.16 -8.82 6.49
C ASP A 31 13.95 -9.48 7.14
N LEU A 32 13.42 -8.88 8.20
CA LEU A 32 12.21 -9.37 8.87
C LEU A 32 11.00 -8.59 8.39
N THR A 33 9.99 -9.30 7.92
CA THR A 33 8.73 -8.73 7.47
C THR A 33 7.54 -9.36 8.16
N CYS A 34 6.48 -8.58 8.35
CA CYS A 34 5.19 -9.06 8.80
C CYS A 34 4.07 -8.26 8.15
N HIS A 35 2.86 -8.80 8.18
CA HIS A 35 1.71 -8.04 7.73
C HIS A 35 1.40 -6.91 8.71
N VAL A 36 1.05 -5.76 8.16
CA VAL A 36 0.65 -4.58 8.94
C VAL A 36 -0.77 -4.77 9.48
N ASN A 37 -0.96 -4.52 10.77
CA ASN A 37 -2.28 -4.45 11.38
C ASN A 37 -2.78 -2.99 11.31
N PHE A 38 -3.47 -2.65 10.24
CA PHE A 38 -3.98 -1.29 10.01
C PHE A 38 -5.05 -0.89 11.03
N THR A 39 -5.85 -1.81 11.55
CA THR A 39 -6.81 -1.54 12.61
C THR A 39 -6.11 -1.04 13.88
N ALA A 40 -5.07 -1.74 14.33
CA ALA A 40 -4.31 -1.32 15.51
C ALA A 40 -3.61 0.04 15.31
N ILE A 41 -3.13 0.31 14.09
CA ILE A 41 -2.54 1.61 13.76
C ILE A 41 -3.60 2.72 13.84
N ALA A 42 -4.78 2.49 13.26
CA ALA A 42 -5.88 3.44 13.28
C ALA A 42 -6.34 3.74 14.72
N GLU A 43 -6.53 2.70 15.53
CA GLU A 43 -6.88 2.85 16.95
C GLU A 43 -5.84 3.66 17.73
N ALA A 44 -4.56 3.33 17.56
CA ALA A 44 -3.48 4.07 18.24
C ALA A 44 -3.38 5.52 17.77
N ALA A 45 -3.58 5.80 16.50
CA ALA A 45 -3.59 7.14 15.95
C ALA A 45 -4.75 7.98 16.50
N CYS A 46 -5.97 7.42 16.54
CA CYS A 46 -7.13 8.09 17.13
C CYS A 46 -6.94 8.35 18.63
N GLN A 47 -6.39 7.40 19.38
CA GLN A 47 -6.06 7.59 20.81
C GLN A 47 -5.02 8.69 21.00
N ALA A 48 -4.11 8.89 20.05
CA ALA A 48 -3.14 9.98 20.07
C ALA A 48 -3.72 11.34 19.59
N GLY A 49 -5.01 11.41 19.28
CA GLY A 49 -5.70 12.62 18.82
C GLY A 49 -5.46 12.96 17.35
N LEU A 50 -5.22 11.96 16.53
CA LEU A 50 -5.20 12.10 15.07
C LEU A 50 -6.54 11.68 14.48
N ASP A 51 -6.96 12.37 13.43
CA ASP A 51 -8.14 12.05 12.64
C ASP A 51 -7.74 11.10 11.50
N LEU A 52 -8.53 10.03 11.28
CA LEU A 52 -8.37 9.16 10.13
C LEU A 52 -8.89 9.89 8.88
N ILE A 53 -8.03 10.15 7.91
CA ILE A 53 -8.37 10.82 6.66
C ILE A 53 -8.87 9.82 5.63
N GLY A 54 -8.21 8.67 5.50
CA GLY A 54 -8.62 7.65 4.55
C GLY A 54 -7.78 6.39 4.65
N TYR A 55 -8.38 5.28 4.17
CA TYR A 55 -7.73 3.98 4.05
C TYR A 55 -8.19 3.32 2.75
N THR A 56 -7.25 3.01 1.86
CA THR A 56 -7.56 2.46 0.56
C THR A 56 -6.45 1.55 0.02
N THR A 57 -6.68 0.97 -1.16
CA THR A 57 -5.65 0.22 -1.87
C THR A 57 -4.66 1.15 -2.58
N GLN A 58 -3.45 0.66 -2.86
CA GLN A 58 -2.48 1.41 -3.64
C GLN A 58 -3.03 1.78 -5.02
N ALA A 59 -3.73 0.85 -5.68
CA ALA A 59 -4.34 1.10 -6.99
C ALA A 59 -5.33 2.27 -6.94
N ALA A 60 -6.29 2.23 -6.01
CA ALA A 60 -7.28 3.29 -5.88
C ALA A 60 -6.62 4.64 -5.56
N PHE A 61 -5.64 4.67 -4.65
CA PHE A 61 -4.91 5.87 -4.31
C PHE A 61 -4.20 6.50 -5.50
N LEU A 62 -3.44 5.69 -6.26
CA LEU A 62 -2.68 6.18 -7.43
C LEU A 62 -3.60 6.63 -8.57
N LEU A 63 -4.71 5.90 -8.80
CA LEU A 63 -5.71 6.28 -9.81
C LEU A 63 -6.41 7.58 -9.44
N ASN A 64 -6.79 7.76 -8.17
CA ASN A 64 -7.37 9.02 -7.69
C ASN A 64 -6.42 10.23 -7.85
N LEU A 65 -5.11 9.99 -7.75
CA LEU A 65 -4.08 11.01 -7.96
C LEU A 65 -3.72 11.24 -9.43
N GLY A 66 -4.36 10.52 -10.37
CA GLY A 66 -4.17 10.75 -11.81
C GLY A 66 -2.89 10.13 -12.38
N ILE A 67 -2.49 8.93 -11.92
CA ILE A 67 -1.28 8.27 -12.43
C ILE A 67 -1.35 8.00 -13.94
N THR A 68 -2.55 7.77 -14.49
CA THR A 68 -2.78 7.54 -15.92
C THR A 68 -2.64 8.82 -16.73
N GLU A 69 -3.11 9.94 -16.20
CA GLU A 69 -2.96 11.26 -16.77
C GLU A 69 -1.50 11.71 -16.79
N LEU A 70 -0.80 11.49 -15.67
CA LEU A 70 0.64 11.74 -15.58
C LEU A 70 1.45 10.91 -16.59
N LEU A 71 1.07 9.64 -16.79
CA LEU A 71 1.71 8.80 -17.81
C LEU A 71 1.54 9.39 -19.21
N ALA A 72 0.32 9.79 -19.56
CA ALA A 72 0.02 10.36 -20.87
C ALA A 72 0.73 11.72 -21.09
N GLU A 73 0.81 12.55 -20.05
CA GLU A 73 1.48 13.86 -20.09
C GLU A 73 2.99 13.71 -20.29
N HIS A 74 3.64 12.81 -19.55
CA HIS A 74 5.10 12.64 -19.63
C HIS A 74 5.57 11.83 -20.84
N TYR A 75 4.70 10.99 -21.38
CA TYR A 75 4.96 10.14 -22.53
C TYR A 75 3.87 10.30 -23.58
N PRO A 76 3.87 11.41 -24.36
CA PRO A 76 2.79 11.72 -25.29
C PRO A 76 2.70 10.78 -26.51
N GLU A 77 3.70 9.92 -26.72
CA GLU A 77 3.75 8.95 -27.81
C GLU A 77 3.44 7.55 -27.31
N PRO A 78 2.18 7.06 -27.40
CA PRO A 78 1.76 5.78 -26.80
C PRO A 78 2.46 4.53 -27.36
N GLU A 79 3.02 4.64 -28.57
CA GLU A 79 3.75 3.53 -29.22
C GLU A 79 5.26 3.57 -28.97
N SER A 80 5.75 4.60 -28.28
CA SER A 80 7.18 4.72 -27.99
C SER A 80 7.63 3.65 -26.99
N PRO A 81 8.87 3.11 -27.13
CA PRO A 81 9.42 2.18 -26.15
C PRO A 81 9.44 2.73 -24.72
N ALA A 82 9.61 4.03 -24.55
CA ALA A 82 9.59 4.71 -23.27
C ALA A 82 8.20 4.67 -22.64
N TYR A 83 7.14 4.99 -23.40
CA TYR A 83 5.76 4.87 -22.96
C TYR A 83 5.42 3.43 -22.55
N LEU A 84 5.74 2.46 -23.40
CA LEU A 84 5.43 1.05 -23.14
C LEU A 84 6.09 0.54 -21.83
N LYS A 85 7.33 0.95 -21.60
CA LYS A 85 8.04 0.63 -20.35
C LYS A 85 7.37 1.28 -19.12
N ALA A 86 7.03 2.57 -19.22
CA ALA A 86 6.36 3.30 -18.15
C ALA A 86 4.94 2.76 -17.89
N ALA A 87 4.18 2.45 -18.95
CA ALA A 87 2.85 1.83 -18.85
C ALA A 87 2.91 0.46 -18.17
N GLY A 88 3.93 -0.36 -18.46
CA GLY A 88 4.17 -1.62 -17.75
C GLY A 88 4.41 -1.41 -16.26
N ALA A 89 5.19 -0.39 -15.87
CA ALA A 89 5.38 -0.06 -14.47
C ALA A 89 4.10 0.43 -13.78
N VAL A 90 3.31 1.29 -14.44
CA VAL A 90 1.99 1.72 -13.94
C VAL A 90 1.06 0.51 -13.76
N HIS A 91 1.04 -0.41 -14.73
CA HIS A 91 0.27 -1.64 -14.63
C HIS A 91 0.67 -2.46 -13.40
N THR A 92 1.97 -2.70 -13.18
CA THR A 92 2.46 -3.43 -12.00
C THR A 92 2.01 -2.77 -10.69
N LEU A 93 2.04 -1.43 -10.62
CA LEU A 93 1.63 -0.68 -9.43
C LEU A 93 0.13 -0.73 -9.16
N THR A 94 -0.71 -0.88 -10.20
CA THR A 94 -2.17 -0.76 -10.12
C THR A 94 -2.93 -2.06 -10.32
N ALA A 95 -2.33 -3.08 -10.93
CA ALA A 95 -3.00 -4.35 -11.17
C ALA A 95 -3.32 -5.09 -9.87
N ALA A 96 -4.56 -5.60 -9.76
CA ALA A 96 -5.07 -6.25 -8.55
C ALA A 96 -4.28 -7.53 -8.18
N HIS A 97 -3.82 -8.27 -9.18
CA HIS A 97 -3.06 -9.51 -9.00
C HIS A 97 -1.55 -9.28 -8.75
N GLU A 98 -1.10 -8.02 -8.82
CA GLU A 98 0.28 -7.62 -8.51
C GLU A 98 0.31 -6.75 -7.25
N MET A 99 0.66 -5.47 -7.37
CA MET A 99 0.84 -4.58 -6.21
C MET A 99 -0.42 -3.77 -5.84
N GLY A 100 -1.37 -3.63 -6.77
CA GLY A 100 -2.47 -2.69 -6.63
C GLY A 100 -3.39 -2.97 -5.45
N GLU A 101 -3.74 -4.24 -5.22
CA GLU A 101 -4.57 -4.67 -4.09
C GLU A 101 -3.77 -5.13 -2.87
N LEU A 102 -2.52 -5.57 -3.07
CA LEU A 102 -1.66 -6.07 -2.00
C LEU A 102 -1.29 -4.96 -1.02
N PHE A 103 -0.84 -3.83 -1.54
CA PHE A 103 -0.43 -2.69 -0.74
C PHE A 103 -1.61 -1.77 -0.41
N LYS A 104 -1.55 -1.16 0.77
CA LYS A 104 -2.57 -0.26 1.29
C LYS A 104 -1.96 1.09 1.62
N VAL A 105 -2.79 2.11 1.54
CA VAL A 105 -2.46 3.48 1.94
C VAL A 105 -3.41 3.86 3.06
N ILE A 106 -2.87 4.37 4.16
CA ILE A 106 -3.63 4.96 5.25
C ILE A 106 -3.07 6.35 5.54
N ALA A 107 -3.94 7.31 5.80
CA ALA A 107 -3.54 8.67 6.12
C ALA A 107 -4.24 9.15 7.38
N PHE A 108 -3.49 9.89 8.17
CA PHE A 108 -3.95 10.56 9.38
C PHE A 108 -3.62 12.02 9.32
N GLY A 109 -4.43 12.84 9.95
CA GLY A 109 -4.22 14.26 10.07
C GLY A 109 -4.47 14.79 11.46
N LYS A 110 -3.98 15.99 11.72
CA LYS A 110 -4.29 16.74 12.95
C LYS A 110 -4.59 18.18 12.59
N HIS A 111 -5.84 18.58 12.82
CA HIS A 111 -6.33 19.94 12.51
C HIS A 111 -6.14 20.33 11.03
N ILE A 112 -6.34 19.40 10.11
CA ILE A 112 -6.27 19.60 8.66
C ILE A 112 -7.56 19.18 7.99
N ASP A 113 -7.77 19.68 6.76
CA ASP A 113 -8.90 19.28 5.94
C ASP A 113 -8.80 17.78 5.58
N PRO A 114 -9.84 16.97 5.82
CA PRO A 114 -9.84 15.56 5.49
C PRO A 114 -10.05 15.25 4.00
N ASP A 115 -10.46 16.22 3.18
CA ASP A 115 -10.83 16.02 1.78
C ASP A 115 -9.58 15.88 0.88
N TRP A 116 -8.95 14.72 0.94
CA TRP A 116 -7.76 14.43 0.13
C TRP A 116 -8.13 13.64 -1.13
N GLN A 117 -7.68 14.14 -2.28
CA GLN A 117 -7.95 13.55 -3.60
C GLN A 117 -7.64 12.06 -3.67
N GLY A 118 -6.59 11.59 -3.02
CA GLY A 118 -6.20 10.17 -3.02
C GLY A 118 -7.23 9.21 -2.43
N PHE A 119 -8.25 9.70 -1.70
CA PHE A 119 -9.26 8.89 -1.02
C PHE A 119 -10.70 9.15 -1.52
N VAL A 120 -10.89 9.91 -2.60
CA VAL A 120 -12.22 10.26 -3.14
C VAL A 120 -13.02 9.03 -3.56
N PHE A 121 -12.35 8.04 -4.16
CA PHE A 121 -12.97 6.77 -4.53
C PHE A 121 -12.21 5.59 -3.91
N GLY A 122 -12.96 4.54 -3.54
CA GLY A 122 -12.38 3.30 -3.02
C GLY A 122 -11.93 3.39 -1.57
N ASP A 123 -12.36 4.41 -0.81
CA ASP A 123 -12.13 4.46 0.62
C ASP A 123 -12.74 3.26 1.32
N SER A 124 -11.98 2.66 2.21
CA SER A 124 -12.31 1.43 2.93
C SER A 124 -12.17 1.58 4.46
N CYS A 125 -12.26 2.80 4.99
CA CYS A 125 -12.18 3.07 6.43
C CYS A 125 -13.17 2.23 7.25
N HIS A 126 -14.32 1.88 6.69
CA HIS A 126 -15.32 1.02 7.31
C HIS A 126 -14.85 -0.43 7.55
N ARG A 127 -13.66 -0.80 7.07
CA ARG A 127 -13.05 -2.13 7.23
C ARG A 127 -11.95 -2.18 8.29
N LEU A 128 -11.65 -1.05 8.91
CA LEU A 128 -10.63 -0.93 9.97
C LEU A 128 -11.13 -1.37 11.35
#